data_46debda7981161e12cdc534becfbaf7d
#
_entry.id   46debda7981161e12cdc534becfbaf7d
#
_cell.length_a   1.000
_cell.length_b   1.000
_cell.length_c   1.000
_cell.angle_alpha   90.00
_cell.angle_beta   90.00
_cell.angle_gamma   90.00
#
_symmetry.space_group_name_H-M   'P 1'
#
loop_
_entity.id
_entity.type
_entity.pdbx_description
1 polymer ?
#
loop_
_entity_poly.entity_id
_entity_poly.type
_entity_poly.pdbx_seq_one_letter_code
_entity_poly.pdbx_strand_id
1 'polypeptide(L)'
;MKNIVIFASGSGTNAQNICEQFANHPNIKVAALFCNNPDAKVIERMKPFDVPVHVFNRATFKNEAEFNALLNPYNPSLIVLAGFLWLIPEYLVKQYPNKIINIHPALLPKYGGKGMYGHHVHEAVLTAKETEHGITIHFVNEKYDDGAIIFQAKFDVKPTFTLNDIQAYISALEMRHFPEAIRRVLGEY
;
A
#
# COMPACT_ATOMS: atom_id res chain seq x y z
N MET A 1 -17.66 7.71 11.08
CA MET A 1 -16.28 7.97 10.57
C MET A 1 -15.64 6.64 10.25
N LYS A 2 -15.13 6.45 9.02
CA LYS A 2 -14.42 5.24 8.58
C LYS A 2 -12.93 5.45 8.77
N ASN A 3 -12.31 4.68 9.65
CA ASN A 3 -10.89 4.83 9.97
C ASN A 3 -10.03 4.01 9.01
N ILE A 4 -9.05 4.66 8.39
CA ILE A 4 -7.98 4.03 7.63
C ILE A 4 -6.76 3.91 8.53
N VAL A 5 -6.13 2.74 8.56
CA VAL A 5 -4.80 2.55 9.12
C VAL A 5 -3.85 2.19 7.97
N ILE A 6 -2.75 2.94 7.86
CA ILE A 6 -1.76 2.76 6.78
C ILE A 6 -0.58 1.96 7.32
N PHE A 7 -0.13 0.95 6.55
CA PHE A 7 1.13 0.25 6.81
C PHE A 7 2.14 0.64 5.73
N ALA A 8 3.37 0.99 6.14
CA ALA A 8 4.43 1.41 5.23
C ALA A 8 5.80 0.94 5.72
N SER A 9 6.77 0.78 4.80
CA SER A 9 8.15 0.35 5.10
C SER A 9 9.22 1.33 4.59
N GLY A 10 8.87 2.30 3.75
CA GLY A 10 9.85 3.04 2.96
C GLY A 10 9.59 4.55 2.83
N SER A 11 9.56 5.04 1.59
CA SER A 11 9.52 6.48 1.28
C SER A 11 8.26 7.20 1.77
N GLY A 12 7.10 6.52 1.77
CA GLY A 12 5.85 7.08 2.25
C GLY A 12 5.14 8.05 1.30
N THR A 13 5.47 8.06 0.01
CA THR A 13 4.79 8.92 -0.98
C THR A 13 3.30 8.64 -1.08
N ASN A 14 2.92 7.36 -1.14
CA ASN A 14 1.51 6.96 -1.12
C ASN A 14 0.83 7.29 0.21
N ALA A 15 1.51 7.09 1.34
CA ALA A 15 0.96 7.43 2.66
C ALA A 15 0.66 8.93 2.77
N GLN A 16 1.60 9.78 2.34
CA GLN A 16 1.43 11.23 2.29
C GLN A 16 0.23 11.61 1.40
N ASN A 17 0.16 11.10 0.18
CA ASN A 17 -0.94 11.37 -0.74
C ASN A 17 -2.30 10.97 -0.15
N ILE A 18 -2.39 9.81 0.50
CA ILE A 18 -3.62 9.37 1.17
C ILE A 18 -4.00 10.36 2.28
N CYS A 19 -3.05 10.81 3.11
CA CYS A 19 -3.33 11.79 4.15
C CYS A 19 -3.83 13.12 3.57
N GLU A 20 -3.20 13.62 2.50
CA GLU A 20 -3.60 14.85 1.81
C GLU A 20 -5.03 14.73 1.23
N GLN A 21 -5.33 13.62 0.56
CA GLN A 21 -6.63 13.39 -0.08
C GLN A 21 -7.79 13.22 0.91
N PHE A 22 -7.51 12.76 2.13
CA PHE A 22 -8.52 12.53 3.15
C PHE A 22 -8.48 13.54 4.31
N ALA A 23 -7.61 14.57 4.27
CA ALA A 23 -7.45 15.55 5.35
C ALA A 23 -8.77 16.22 5.78
N ASN A 24 -9.63 16.54 4.81
CA ASN A 24 -10.92 17.19 5.03
C ASN A 24 -12.12 16.33 4.59
N HIS A 25 -11.93 15.01 4.52
CA HIS A 25 -13.01 14.15 4.07
C HIS A 25 -14.05 13.95 5.18
N PRO A 26 -15.37 14.12 4.90
CA PRO A 26 -16.39 14.13 5.95
C PRO A 26 -16.56 12.79 6.66
N ASN A 27 -16.30 11.68 5.95
CA ASN A 27 -16.60 10.33 6.44
C ASN A 27 -15.37 9.42 6.60
N ILE A 28 -14.20 9.84 6.11
CA ILE A 28 -12.96 9.05 6.16
C ILE A 28 -11.89 9.80 6.94
N LYS A 29 -11.18 9.09 7.81
CA LYS A 29 -10.03 9.60 8.56
C LYS A 29 -8.86 8.64 8.46
N VAL A 30 -7.65 9.16 8.21
CA VAL A 30 -6.41 8.41 8.45
C VAL A 30 -6.15 8.44 9.95
N ALA A 31 -6.35 7.30 10.61
CA ALA A 31 -6.33 7.20 12.06
C ALA A 31 -4.93 6.94 12.63
N ALA A 32 -4.09 6.18 11.90
CA ALA A 32 -2.72 5.89 12.30
C ALA A 32 -1.88 5.41 11.11
N LEU A 33 -0.56 5.50 11.24
CA LEU A 33 0.41 4.85 10.38
C LEU A 33 1.24 3.87 11.20
N PHE A 34 1.44 2.67 10.67
CA PHE A 34 2.25 1.60 11.22
C PHE A 34 3.48 1.36 10.32
N CYS A 35 4.69 1.47 10.88
CA CYS A 35 5.95 1.35 10.15
C CYS A 35 6.83 0.26 10.76
N ASN A 36 7.34 -0.65 9.93
CA ASN A 36 8.21 -1.73 10.35
C ASN A 36 9.72 -1.42 10.21
N ASN A 37 10.04 -0.18 9.87
CA ASN A 37 11.42 0.28 9.71
C ASN A 37 11.60 1.64 10.41
N PRO A 38 12.39 1.71 11.50
CA PRO A 38 12.58 2.95 12.24
C PRO A 38 13.29 4.07 11.46
N ASP A 39 14.01 3.71 10.39
CA ASP A 39 14.75 4.65 9.53
C ASP A 39 13.96 5.04 8.27
N ALA A 40 12.70 4.64 8.17
CA ALA A 40 11.89 4.92 6.98
C ALA A 40 11.53 6.41 6.87
N LYS A 41 11.69 6.95 5.67
CA LYS A 41 11.35 8.36 5.35
C LYS A 41 9.88 8.70 5.60
N VAL A 42 8.99 7.70 5.57
CA VAL A 42 7.57 7.89 5.87
C VAL A 42 7.35 8.53 7.24
N ILE A 43 8.18 8.22 8.23
CA ILE A 43 8.06 8.77 9.59
C ILE A 43 8.17 10.31 9.56
N GLU A 44 9.17 10.83 8.85
CA GLU A 44 9.35 12.27 8.67
C GLU A 44 8.23 12.88 7.83
N ARG A 45 7.79 12.19 6.78
CA ARG A 45 6.69 12.66 5.93
C ARG A 45 5.35 12.79 6.65
N MET A 46 5.14 12.01 7.70
CA MET A 46 3.89 12.05 8.47
C MET A 46 3.83 13.19 9.48
N LYS A 47 4.94 13.84 9.81
CA LYS A 47 4.98 14.94 10.80
C LYS A 47 4.02 16.10 10.55
N PRO A 48 3.76 16.53 9.28
CA PRO A 48 2.79 17.60 9.01
C PRO A 48 1.33 17.21 9.22
N PHE A 49 1.06 15.90 9.31
CA PHE A 49 -0.29 15.36 9.49
C PHE A 49 -0.47 14.97 10.95
N ASP A 50 -1.54 15.33 11.57
CA ASP A 50 -1.87 14.93 12.95
C ASP A 50 -2.29 13.43 12.99
N VAL A 51 -1.36 12.55 12.56
CA VAL A 51 -1.55 11.10 12.45
C VAL A 51 -0.51 10.40 13.31
N PRO A 52 -0.92 9.63 14.33
CA PRO A 52 0.00 8.83 15.13
C PRO A 52 0.81 7.85 14.29
N VAL A 53 2.12 7.77 14.55
CA VAL A 53 3.04 6.84 13.88
C VAL A 53 3.54 5.81 14.88
N HIS A 54 3.29 4.53 14.60
CA HIS A 54 3.75 3.40 15.39
C HIS A 54 4.88 2.67 14.67
N VAL A 55 6.05 2.63 15.27
CA VAL A 55 7.16 1.80 14.79
C VAL A 55 7.13 0.47 15.53
N PHE A 56 7.16 -0.63 14.79
CA PHE A 56 7.09 -1.98 15.36
C PHE A 56 8.12 -2.91 14.71
N ASN A 57 8.48 -3.97 15.43
CA ASN A 57 9.41 -4.96 14.96
C ASN A 57 8.72 -6.27 14.55
N ARG A 58 9.50 -7.21 14.02
CA ARG A 58 8.96 -8.49 13.53
C ARG A 58 8.40 -9.38 14.63
N ALA A 59 8.94 -9.30 15.84
CA ALA A 59 8.44 -10.08 16.97
C ALA A 59 7.05 -9.63 17.38
N THR A 60 6.88 -8.33 17.59
CA THR A 60 5.57 -7.71 17.85
C THR A 60 4.56 -8.00 16.73
N PHE A 61 4.97 -7.92 15.47
CA PHE A 61 4.08 -8.18 14.32
C PHE A 61 3.61 -9.62 14.23
N LYS A 62 4.40 -10.58 14.72
CA LYS A 62 4.02 -12.01 14.78
C LYS A 62 3.19 -12.36 16.00
N ASN A 63 3.22 -11.53 17.03
CA ASN A 63 2.46 -11.76 18.25
C ASN A 63 1.09 -11.08 18.13
N GLU A 64 0.06 -11.89 17.93
CA GLU A 64 -1.32 -11.41 17.73
C GLU A 64 -1.79 -10.49 18.87
N ALA A 65 -1.55 -10.87 20.13
CA ALA A 65 -2.01 -10.10 21.28
C ALA A 65 -1.30 -8.73 21.37
N GLU A 66 0.02 -8.70 21.18
CA GLU A 66 0.81 -7.48 21.23
C GLU A 66 0.43 -6.53 20.08
N PHE A 67 0.32 -7.05 18.85
CA PHE A 67 0.01 -6.22 17.70
C PHE A 67 -1.42 -5.70 17.74
N ASN A 68 -2.37 -6.53 18.15
CA ASN A 68 -3.75 -6.12 18.34
C ASN A 68 -3.91 -5.06 19.45
N ALA A 69 -3.11 -5.09 20.51
CA ALA A 69 -3.10 -4.05 21.53
C ALA A 69 -2.72 -2.66 20.94
N LEU A 70 -1.87 -2.62 19.90
CA LEU A 70 -1.52 -1.39 19.20
C LEU A 70 -2.56 -0.98 18.15
N LEU A 71 -3.15 -1.96 17.44
CA LEU A 71 -4.01 -1.69 16.28
C LEU A 71 -5.48 -1.44 16.66
N ASN A 72 -6.03 -2.22 17.59
CA ASN A 72 -7.46 -2.19 17.92
C ASN A 72 -7.97 -0.82 18.42
N PRO A 73 -7.19 0.00 19.14
CA PRO A 73 -7.65 1.34 19.54
C PRO A 73 -8.09 2.23 18.36
N TYR A 74 -7.58 1.98 17.16
CA TYR A 74 -7.93 2.75 15.95
C TYR A 74 -9.18 2.23 15.26
N ASN A 75 -9.68 1.05 15.62
CA ASN A 75 -10.87 0.41 15.04
C ASN A 75 -10.90 0.54 13.49
N PRO A 76 -9.94 -0.07 12.76
CA PRO A 76 -9.79 0.14 11.33
C PRO A 76 -10.98 -0.38 10.56
N SER A 77 -11.57 0.50 9.74
CA SER A 77 -12.52 0.12 8.69
C SER A 77 -11.81 -0.46 7.47
N LEU A 78 -10.56 -0.01 7.26
CA LEU A 78 -9.68 -0.47 6.19
C LEU A 78 -8.22 -0.35 6.62
N ILE A 79 -7.43 -1.37 6.35
CA ILE A 79 -5.97 -1.36 6.42
C ILE A 79 -5.42 -1.21 5.00
N VAL A 80 -4.53 -0.24 4.80
CA VAL A 80 -3.98 0.11 3.50
C VAL A 80 -2.47 -0.12 3.50
N LEU A 81 -2.00 -1.07 2.69
CA LEU A 81 -0.58 -1.33 2.51
C LEU A 81 -0.02 -0.37 1.46
N ALA A 82 0.71 0.64 1.90
CA ALA A 82 1.31 1.67 1.06
C ALA A 82 2.84 1.50 0.99
N GLY A 83 3.29 0.50 0.24
CA GLY A 83 4.70 0.11 0.19
C GLY A 83 5.15 -0.63 1.46
N PHE A 84 4.32 -1.51 1.97
CA PHE A 84 4.65 -2.38 3.09
C PHE A 84 5.23 -3.71 2.59
N LEU A 85 6.42 -4.10 3.09
CA LEU A 85 7.21 -5.16 2.48
C LEU A 85 7.09 -6.53 3.18
N TRP A 86 6.50 -6.61 4.36
CA TRP A 86 6.33 -7.89 5.04
C TRP A 86 5.01 -8.55 4.68
N LEU A 87 5.01 -9.88 4.66
CA LEU A 87 3.78 -10.66 4.53
C LEU A 87 2.89 -10.38 5.74
N ILE A 88 1.61 -10.14 5.47
CA ILE A 88 0.61 -9.94 6.53
C ILE A 88 0.38 -11.26 7.25
N PRO A 89 0.46 -11.31 8.58
CA PRO A 89 0.18 -12.53 9.34
C PRO A 89 -1.26 -13.02 9.12
N GLU A 90 -1.42 -14.33 9.12
CA GLU A 90 -2.71 -14.99 8.89
C GLU A 90 -3.80 -14.51 9.86
N TYR A 91 -3.45 -14.24 11.14
CA TYR A 91 -4.41 -13.74 12.11
C TYR A 91 -5.01 -12.39 11.72
N LEU A 92 -4.21 -11.48 11.12
CA LEU A 92 -4.72 -10.19 10.63
C LEU A 92 -5.62 -10.36 9.41
N VAL A 93 -5.26 -11.24 8.48
CA VAL A 93 -6.11 -11.54 7.31
C VAL A 93 -7.46 -12.09 7.76
N LYS A 94 -7.48 -12.99 8.73
CA LYS A 94 -8.70 -13.56 9.31
C LYS A 94 -9.52 -12.53 10.09
N GLN A 95 -8.86 -11.63 10.81
CA GLN A 95 -9.54 -10.59 11.61
C GLN A 95 -10.16 -9.50 10.75
N TYR A 96 -9.54 -9.21 9.59
CA TYR A 96 -9.96 -8.14 8.67
C TYR A 96 -10.29 -8.67 7.26
N PRO A 97 -11.26 -9.60 7.10
CA PRO A 97 -11.59 -10.20 5.81
C PRO A 97 -12.09 -9.12 4.84
N ASN A 98 -11.47 -9.03 3.66
CA ASN A 98 -11.74 -8.00 2.64
C ASN A 98 -11.60 -6.55 3.15
N LYS A 99 -10.79 -6.33 4.17
CA LYS A 99 -10.50 -5.01 4.75
C LYS A 99 -9.01 -4.69 4.78
N ILE A 100 -8.20 -5.44 4.05
CA ILE A 100 -6.78 -5.13 3.84
C ILE A 100 -6.58 -5.04 2.34
N ILE A 101 -6.08 -3.90 1.86
CA ILE A 101 -5.77 -3.69 0.45
C ILE A 101 -4.30 -3.33 0.26
N ASN A 102 -3.75 -3.73 -0.88
CA ASN A 102 -2.38 -3.42 -1.27
C ASN A 102 -2.35 -2.77 -2.66
N ILE A 103 -1.35 -1.94 -2.90
CA ILE A 103 -0.99 -1.47 -4.22
C ILE A 103 0.33 -2.11 -4.64
N HIS A 104 0.33 -2.78 -5.79
CA HIS A 104 1.49 -3.44 -6.37
C HIS A 104 1.88 -2.75 -7.69
N PRO A 105 3.17 -2.42 -7.91
CA PRO A 105 3.62 -1.64 -9.06
C PRO A 105 3.80 -2.49 -10.33
N ALA A 106 2.88 -3.43 -10.59
CA ALA A 106 2.82 -4.22 -11.81
C ALA A 106 1.38 -4.65 -12.14
N LEU A 107 1.21 -5.18 -13.36
CA LEU A 107 -0.05 -5.80 -13.81
C LEU A 107 -0.09 -7.26 -13.36
N LEU A 108 -0.60 -7.51 -12.16
CA LEU A 108 -0.74 -8.87 -11.64
C LEU A 108 -1.59 -9.76 -12.57
N PRO A 109 -1.27 -11.05 -12.67
CA PRO A 109 -0.34 -11.84 -11.85
C PRO A 109 1.13 -11.75 -12.25
N LYS A 110 1.48 -11.06 -13.35
CA LYS A 110 2.88 -10.89 -13.75
C LYS A 110 3.63 -10.03 -12.72
N TYR A 111 4.89 -10.37 -12.49
CA TYR A 111 5.79 -9.61 -11.60
C TYR A 111 5.28 -9.42 -10.18
N GLY A 112 4.46 -10.37 -9.69
CA GLY A 112 4.03 -10.47 -8.30
C GLY A 112 4.81 -11.49 -7.49
N GLY A 113 4.58 -11.53 -6.17
CA GLY A 113 5.13 -12.52 -5.28
C GLY A 113 6.40 -12.10 -4.55
N LYS A 114 6.97 -13.04 -3.78
CA LYS A 114 8.11 -12.79 -2.89
C LYS A 114 9.31 -12.21 -3.65
N GLY A 115 9.81 -11.04 -3.20
CA GLY A 115 10.96 -10.36 -3.78
C GLY A 115 10.63 -9.38 -4.90
N MET A 116 9.39 -9.36 -5.39
CA MET A 116 8.92 -8.44 -6.42
C MET A 116 8.36 -7.16 -5.80
N TYR A 117 9.22 -6.17 -5.56
CA TYR A 117 8.86 -4.87 -5.03
C TYR A 117 9.77 -3.75 -5.55
N GLY A 118 9.25 -2.53 -5.59
CA GLY A 118 10.00 -1.33 -5.96
C GLY A 118 10.69 -1.44 -7.31
N HIS A 119 11.97 -1.05 -7.38
CA HIS A 119 12.76 -1.04 -8.61
C HIS A 119 12.96 -2.43 -9.25
N HIS A 120 12.99 -3.51 -8.47
CA HIS A 120 13.13 -4.88 -9.00
C HIS A 120 12.03 -5.24 -10.00
N VAL A 121 10.79 -4.79 -9.74
CA VAL A 121 9.67 -4.98 -10.65
C VAL A 121 9.91 -4.23 -11.97
N HIS A 122 10.33 -2.97 -11.89
CA HIS A 122 10.56 -2.13 -13.06
C HIS A 122 11.72 -2.61 -13.91
N GLU A 123 12.82 -3.07 -13.28
CA GLU A 123 13.96 -3.70 -13.96
C GLU A 123 13.55 -4.98 -14.69
N ALA A 124 12.73 -5.82 -14.04
CA ALA A 124 12.22 -7.05 -14.65
C ALA A 124 11.36 -6.77 -15.88
N VAL A 125 10.47 -5.77 -15.81
CA VAL A 125 9.62 -5.35 -16.93
C VAL A 125 10.44 -4.85 -18.12
N LEU A 126 11.44 -3.98 -17.86
CA LEU A 126 12.33 -3.46 -18.90
C LEU A 126 13.19 -4.58 -19.52
N THR A 127 13.73 -5.47 -18.70
CA THR A 127 14.54 -6.61 -19.15
C THR A 127 13.73 -7.57 -20.03
N ALA A 128 12.47 -7.80 -19.66
CA ALA A 128 11.54 -8.62 -20.43
C ALA A 128 11.02 -7.92 -21.70
N LYS A 129 11.35 -6.63 -21.91
CA LYS A 129 10.86 -5.81 -23.02
C LYS A 129 9.34 -5.83 -23.14
N GLU A 130 8.66 -5.78 -22.00
CA GLU A 130 7.20 -5.69 -21.98
C GLU A 130 6.74 -4.41 -22.69
N THR A 131 5.64 -4.50 -23.41
CA THR A 131 5.04 -3.38 -24.15
C THR A 131 4.02 -2.62 -23.33
N GLU A 132 3.55 -3.18 -22.20
CA GLU A 132 2.63 -2.58 -21.26
C GLU A 132 3.15 -2.76 -19.84
N HIS A 133 2.89 -1.77 -18.99
CA HIS A 133 3.15 -1.85 -17.55
C HIS A 133 2.08 -1.07 -16.79
N GLY A 134 2.01 -1.21 -15.46
CA GLY A 134 1.00 -0.50 -14.70
C GLY A 134 1.00 -0.88 -13.22
N ILE A 135 -0.13 -0.66 -12.60
CA ILE A 135 -0.38 -0.94 -11.18
C ILE A 135 -1.54 -1.90 -11.01
N THR A 136 -1.54 -2.61 -9.89
CA THR A 136 -2.66 -3.41 -9.42
C THR A 136 -2.99 -3.04 -7.98
N ILE A 137 -4.25 -2.71 -7.70
CA ILE A 137 -4.79 -2.58 -6.35
C ILE A 137 -5.64 -3.82 -6.10
N HIS A 138 -5.37 -4.53 -5.01
CA HIS A 138 -5.99 -5.81 -4.73
C HIS A 138 -6.26 -5.99 -3.23
N PHE A 139 -7.18 -6.87 -2.89
CA PHE A 139 -7.35 -7.35 -1.53
C PHE A 139 -6.17 -8.26 -1.14
N VAL A 140 -5.82 -8.26 0.14
CA VAL A 140 -4.73 -9.07 0.67
C VAL A 140 -5.28 -10.37 1.24
N ASN A 141 -4.62 -11.48 0.90
CA ASN A 141 -4.81 -12.79 1.49
C ASN A 141 -3.50 -13.29 2.14
N GLU A 142 -3.41 -14.59 2.47
CA GLU A 142 -2.25 -15.18 3.13
C GLU A 142 -1.01 -15.33 2.24
N LYS A 143 -1.12 -14.99 0.94
CA LYS A 143 -0.02 -15.05 -0.02
C LYS A 143 0.35 -13.66 -0.52
N TYR A 144 1.59 -13.51 -0.98
CA TYR A 144 1.99 -12.27 -1.64
C TYR A 144 1.25 -12.08 -2.97
N ASP A 145 0.67 -10.90 -3.17
CA ASP A 145 0.12 -10.40 -4.45
C ASP A 145 -0.88 -11.35 -5.15
N ASP A 146 -1.63 -12.15 -4.38
CA ASP A 146 -2.52 -13.22 -4.89
C ASP A 146 -4.02 -12.94 -4.65
N GLY A 147 -4.36 -11.89 -3.94
CA GLY A 147 -5.74 -11.57 -3.59
C GLY A 147 -6.56 -10.98 -4.75
N ALA A 148 -7.88 -10.94 -4.58
CA ALA A 148 -8.81 -10.45 -5.60
C ALA A 148 -8.50 -9.02 -6.04
N ILE A 149 -8.42 -8.80 -7.35
CA ILE A 149 -8.12 -7.50 -7.95
C ILE A 149 -9.31 -6.56 -7.78
N ILE A 150 -9.04 -5.35 -7.27
CA ILE A 150 -10.00 -4.25 -7.14
C ILE A 150 -9.95 -3.37 -8.39
N PHE A 151 -8.72 -3.04 -8.83
CA PHE A 151 -8.48 -2.12 -9.94
C PHE A 151 -7.08 -2.33 -10.53
N GLN A 152 -6.98 -2.13 -11.84
CA GLN A 152 -5.70 -2.04 -12.55
C GLN A 152 -5.71 -0.82 -13.46
N ALA A 153 -4.56 -0.14 -13.56
CA ALA A 153 -4.30 0.87 -14.55
C ALA A 153 -3.01 0.55 -15.28
N LYS A 154 -2.96 0.82 -16.59
CA LYS A 154 -1.80 0.52 -17.42
C LYS A 154 -1.39 1.69 -18.30
N PHE A 155 -0.16 1.63 -18.79
CA PHE A 155 0.39 2.51 -19.82
C PHE A 155 1.29 1.72 -20.77
N ASP A 156 1.48 2.26 -21.97
CA ASP A 156 2.37 1.66 -22.98
C ASP A 156 3.83 1.97 -22.65
N VAL A 157 4.67 0.94 -22.63
CA VAL A 157 6.12 1.05 -22.42
C VAL A 157 6.80 1.26 -23.76
N LYS A 158 7.43 2.41 -23.93
CA LYS A 158 8.20 2.71 -25.15
C LYS A 158 9.59 2.07 -25.07
N PRO A 159 10.17 1.62 -26.19
CA PRO A 159 11.52 1.05 -26.21
C PRO A 159 12.63 1.98 -25.69
N THR A 160 12.35 3.28 -25.67
CA THR A 160 13.27 4.32 -25.17
C THR A 160 13.12 4.63 -23.68
N PHE A 161 12.15 4.01 -22.99
CA PHE A 161 11.95 4.28 -21.58
C PHE A 161 13.10 3.76 -20.72
N THR A 162 13.50 4.63 -19.80
CA THR A 162 14.45 4.32 -18.73
C THR A 162 13.71 3.83 -17.48
N LEU A 163 14.44 3.35 -16.50
CA LEU A 163 13.91 3.00 -15.18
C LEU A 163 13.18 4.19 -14.53
N ASN A 164 13.75 5.40 -14.67
CA ASN A 164 13.15 6.62 -14.13
C ASN A 164 11.83 6.97 -14.80
N ASP A 165 11.71 6.76 -16.12
CA ASP A 165 10.45 6.98 -16.84
C ASP A 165 9.37 6.03 -16.33
N ILE A 166 9.69 4.74 -16.21
CA ILE A 166 8.76 3.74 -15.64
C ILE A 166 8.32 4.16 -14.24
N GLN A 167 9.25 4.51 -13.38
CA GLN A 167 8.96 4.90 -12.00
C GLN A 167 8.05 6.14 -11.94
N ALA A 168 8.26 7.13 -12.82
CA ALA A 168 7.43 8.32 -12.88
C ALA A 168 5.98 7.99 -13.29
N TYR A 169 5.79 7.14 -14.32
CA TYR A 169 4.46 6.69 -14.73
C TYR A 169 3.75 5.89 -13.65
N ILE A 170 4.44 4.94 -13.02
CA ILE A 170 3.88 4.15 -11.91
C ILE A 170 3.46 5.07 -10.77
N SER A 171 4.34 5.99 -10.34
CA SER A 171 4.02 6.94 -9.27
C SER A 171 2.78 7.78 -9.59
N ALA A 172 2.65 8.27 -10.82
CA ALA A 172 1.48 9.04 -11.25
C ALA A 172 0.18 8.22 -11.17
N LEU A 173 0.23 6.96 -11.59
CA LEU A 173 -0.92 6.05 -11.49
C LEU A 173 -1.28 5.75 -10.03
N GLU A 174 -0.29 5.47 -9.19
CA GLU A 174 -0.49 5.22 -7.77
C GLU A 174 -1.13 6.43 -7.07
N MET A 175 -0.57 7.61 -7.26
CA MET A 175 -1.06 8.86 -6.66
C MET A 175 -2.52 9.15 -7.04
N ARG A 176 -2.89 8.87 -8.29
CA ARG A 176 -4.25 9.07 -8.79
C ARG A 176 -5.23 8.02 -8.26
N HIS A 177 -4.89 6.74 -8.45
CA HIS A 177 -5.89 5.67 -8.34
C HIS A 177 -5.98 5.03 -6.96
N PHE A 178 -4.94 5.15 -6.11
CA PHE A 178 -5.01 4.53 -4.80
C PHE A 178 -6.05 5.19 -3.88
N PRO A 179 -6.14 6.53 -3.78
CA PRO A 179 -7.23 7.18 -3.02
C PRO A 179 -8.62 6.88 -3.59
N GLU A 180 -8.76 6.77 -4.93
CA GLU A 180 -10.02 6.40 -5.57
C GLU A 180 -10.46 4.98 -5.18
N ALA A 181 -9.53 4.01 -5.20
CA ALA A 181 -9.81 2.64 -4.79
C ALA A 181 -10.18 2.55 -3.31
N ILE A 182 -9.54 3.32 -2.44
CA ILE A 182 -9.89 3.41 -1.02
C ILE A 182 -11.33 3.91 -0.84
N ARG A 183 -11.73 5.00 -1.52
CA ARG A 183 -13.12 5.49 -1.50
C ARG A 183 -14.09 4.40 -1.95
N ARG A 184 -13.80 3.75 -3.05
CA ARG A 184 -14.63 2.68 -3.61
C ARG A 184 -14.83 1.52 -2.63
N VAL A 185 -13.76 1.02 -2.03
CA VAL A 185 -13.82 -0.08 -1.05
C VAL A 185 -14.59 0.32 0.20
N LEU A 186 -14.49 1.57 0.61
CA LEU A 186 -15.23 2.11 1.75
C LEU A 186 -16.68 2.51 1.40
N GLY A 187 -17.11 2.44 0.13
CA GLY A 187 -18.46 2.83 -0.29
C GLY A 187 -18.72 4.34 -0.18
N GLU A 188 -17.69 5.14 -0.44
CA GLU A 188 -17.75 6.62 -0.47
C GLU A 188 -17.50 7.08 -1.91
N TYR A 189 -18.57 7.45 -2.62
CA TYR A 189 -18.54 7.91 -4.01
C TYR A 189 -18.66 9.42 -4.13
#